data_c43bbd34014204127d4ac6b3dc15b1aa
#
_entry.id   c43bbd34014204127d4ac6b3dc15b1aa
#
_cell.length_a   1.000
_cell.length_b   1.000
_cell.length_c   1.000
_cell.angle_alpha   90.00
_cell.angle_beta   90.00
_cell.angle_gamma   90.00
#
_symmetry.space_group_name_H-M   'P 1'
#
loop_
_entity.id
_entity.type
_entity.pdbx_description
1 polymer ?
#
loop_
_entity_poly.entity_id
_entity_poly.type
_entity_poly.pdbx_seq_one_letter_code
_entity_poly.pdbx_strand_id
1 'polypeptide(L)'
;MSVAVTTLKSGINVVTDTMPHLETASLGVWVNSGSRDERRDENGISHFLEHMAFKGTRRRTARQIAEEIEAVGGDINAATSAENTAYYARVLKADVPLALDVLADILSEPAFDRDELLREQNVIIQEIGAVADTPDDLVFEHLQEIAFPDQPLGRSILGTAKTVRSFDDAKLRDYLARHYRAPDIVVAAAGAVDHAAVAAEVEKRFASFTGPASPAPEPASFGGGMSSRLFQEAREKRGLCYSIYSFHAAYSDVGMFGLYAGTDAADTAELMRLVVDEIANASETISEPEIARAKAQMKAGLLMALESSGERIGQLARHMLAWGRPIPLAELVEKVEAVTVESARAAGRALIARGKMATVVLGLGSGLESAAAIAETLTRRAA
;
A
#
# COMPACT_ATOMS: atom_id res chain seq x y z
N MET A 1 5.55 11.18 -23.26
CA MET A 1 5.66 11.34 -21.80
C MET A 1 7.11 11.59 -21.47
N SER A 2 7.42 12.68 -20.81
CA SER A 2 8.79 13.04 -20.45
C SER A 2 8.97 12.84 -18.94
N VAL A 3 9.35 11.63 -18.55
CA VAL A 3 9.73 11.36 -17.16
C VAL A 3 11.14 11.90 -16.93
N ALA A 4 11.31 12.72 -15.91
CA ALA A 4 12.59 13.25 -15.48
C ALA A 4 12.84 12.93 -14.01
N VAL A 5 14.11 12.71 -13.66
CA VAL A 5 14.54 12.39 -12.29
C VAL A 5 15.73 13.26 -11.92
N THR A 6 15.70 13.82 -10.73
CA THR A 6 16.83 14.55 -10.13
C THR A 6 16.99 14.10 -8.68
N THR A 7 18.18 13.66 -8.30
CA THR A 7 18.55 13.51 -6.89
C THR A 7 19.17 14.84 -6.43
N LEU A 8 18.54 15.47 -5.46
CA LEU A 8 18.99 16.74 -4.89
C LEU A 8 20.25 16.57 -4.05
N LYS A 9 20.93 17.66 -3.72
CA LYS A 9 22.12 17.62 -2.86
C LYS A 9 21.84 17.07 -1.46
N SER A 10 20.61 17.23 -0.97
CA SER A 10 20.15 16.66 0.30
C SER A 10 20.04 15.12 0.26
N GLY A 11 19.89 14.52 -0.92
CA GLY A 11 19.58 13.11 -1.13
C GLY A 11 18.12 12.85 -1.51
N ILE A 12 17.23 13.83 -1.42
CA ILE A 12 15.82 13.70 -1.86
C ILE A 12 15.77 13.40 -3.36
N ASN A 13 14.97 12.43 -3.75
CA ASN A 13 14.70 12.13 -5.15
C ASN A 13 13.44 12.87 -5.62
N VAL A 14 13.58 13.63 -6.70
CA VAL A 14 12.45 14.29 -7.38
C VAL A 14 12.20 13.60 -8.71
N VAL A 15 10.99 13.09 -8.91
CA VAL A 15 10.57 12.44 -10.16
C VAL A 15 9.33 13.13 -10.71
N THR A 16 9.34 13.47 -11.98
CA THR A 16 8.17 14.12 -12.62
C THR A 16 7.81 13.46 -13.94
N ASP A 17 6.52 13.53 -14.29
CA ASP A 17 6.02 13.23 -15.63
C ASP A 17 5.21 14.40 -16.16
N THR A 18 5.77 15.15 -17.12
CA THR A 18 5.10 16.30 -17.70
C THR A 18 3.99 15.84 -18.66
N MET A 19 2.76 16.24 -18.39
CA MET A 19 1.55 15.95 -19.17
C MET A 19 0.97 17.27 -19.70
N PRO A 20 1.48 17.80 -20.82
CA PRO A 20 1.23 19.18 -21.26
C PRO A 20 -0.20 19.45 -21.74
N HIS A 21 -1.00 18.41 -21.92
CA HIS A 21 -2.42 18.49 -22.27
C HIS A 21 -3.34 18.71 -21.07
N LEU A 22 -2.80 18.64 -19.83
CA LEU A 22 -3.54 18.91 -18.60
C LEU A 22 -3.33 20.35 -18.13
N GLU A 23 -4.31 20.88 -17.40
CA GLU A 23 -4.22 22.15 -16.67
C GLU A 23 -4.06 21.93 -15.15
N THR A 24 -4.11 20.67 -14.71
CA THR A 24 -3.95 20.24 -13.33
C THR A 24 -2.63 19.53 -13.13
N ALA A 25 -2.18 19.50 -11.87
CA ALA A 25 -1.03 18.74 -11.42
C ALA A 25 -1.41 17.94 -10.17
N SER A 26 -0.95 16.71 -10.11
CA SER A 26 -0.88 15.93 -8.88
C SER A 26 0.57 15.88 -8.43
N LEU A 27 0.80 16.00 -7.12
CA LEU A 27 2.13 15.95 -6.53
C LEU A 27 2.07 15.38 -5.12
N GLY A 28 3.16 14.81 -4.66
CA GLY A 28 3.19 14.25 -3.30
C GLY A 28 4.59 13.90 -2.86
N VAL A 29 4.68 13.59 -1.58
CA VAL A 29 5.89 13.19 -0.87
C VAL A 29 5.68 11.78 -0.36
N TRP A 30 6.50 10.85 -0.76
CA TRP A 30 6.55 9.49 -0.26
C TRP A 30 7.77 9.33 0.63
N VAL A 31 7.53 8.86 1.83
CA VAL A 31 8.59 8.51 2.79
C VAL A 31 8.71 6.99 2.81
N ASN A 32 9.91 6.47 2.65
CA ASN A 32 10.23 5.03 2.68
C ASN A 32 10.21 4.51 4.13
N SER A 33 9.08 4.70 4.78
CA SER A 33 8.82 4.23 6.15
C SER A 33 7.31 4.10 6.36
N GLY A 34 6.90 2.99 6.94
CA GLY A 34 5.51 2.66 7.23
C GLY A 34 5.39 1.82 8.51
N SER A 35 4.28 1.11 8.68
CA SER A 35 4.03 0.34 9.89
C SER A 35 5.04 -0.80 10.13
N ARG A 36 5.71 -1.26 9.07
CA ARG A 36 6.77 -2.26 9.15
C ARG A 36 8.03 -1.77 9.89
N ASP A 37 8.29 -0.47 9.85
CA ASP A 37 9.48 0.14 10.44
C ASP A 37 9.30 0.50 11.92
N GLU A 38 8.10 0.30 12.45
CA GLU A 38 7.74 0.62 13.82
C GLU A 38 8.31 -0.39 14.83
N ARG A 39 8.82 0.10 15.94
CA ARG A 39 9.08 -0.73 17.10
C ARG A 39 7.78 -1.25 17.71
N ARG A 40 7.85 -2.31 18.49
CA ARG A 40 6.64 -2.92 19.09
C ARG A 40 5.86 -1.96 20.00
N ASP A 41 6.55 -1.07 20.71
CA ASP A 41 5.95 -0.06 21.57
C ASP A 41 5.53 1.24 20.86
N GLU A 42 5.83 1.32 19.55
CA GLU A 42 5.47 2.40 18.63
C GLU A 42 4.40 1.98 17.61
N ASN A 43 3.88 0.76 17.70
CA ASN A 43 2.94 0.25 16.71
C ASN A 43 1.72 1.16 16.54
N GLY A 44 1.47 1.60 15.31
CA GLY A 44 0.45 2.57 14.93
C GLY A 44 0.95 4.01 14.81
N ILE A 45 2.24 4.29 15.07
CA ILE A 45 2.75 5.67 15.08
C ILE A 45 2.80 6.28 13.67
N SER A 46 3.02 5.49 12.62
CA SER A 46 3.01 5.98 11.23
C SER A 46 1.62 6.48 10.85
N HIS A 47 0.59 5.71 11.17
CA HIS A 47 -0.80 6.10 10.94
C HIS A 47 -1.20 7.30 11.82
N PHE A 48 -0.76 7.31 13.07
CA PHE A 48 -0.98 8.46 13.94
C PHE A 48 -0.34 9.75 13.41
N LEU A 49 0.85 9.67 12.84
CA LEU A 49 1.52 10.80 12.18
C LEU A 49 0.80 11.28 10.93
N GLU A 50 0.19 10.38 10.17
CA GLU A 50 -0.67 10.70 9.04
C GLU A 50 -1.80 11.65 9.48
N HIS A 51 -2.54 11.29 10.54
CA HIS A 51 -3.58 12.13 11.11
C HIS A 51 -3.03 13.47 11.62
N MET A 52 -1.93 13.43 12.36
CA MET A 52 -1.33 14.61 12.99
C MET A 52 -0.73 15.59 11.99
N ALA A 53 -0.39 15.16 10.77
CA ALA A 53 0.14 16.05 9.74
C ALA A 53 -0.82 17.20 9.40
N PHE A 54 -2.14 16.95 9.49
CA PHE A 54 -3.17 17.93 9.17
C PHE A 54 -3.68 18.72 10.39
N LYS A 55 -3.13 18.50 11.59
CA LYS A 55 -3.61 19.14 12.85
C LYS A 55 -2.87 20.42 13.21
N GLY A 56 -2.15 20.97 12.27
CA GLY A 56 -1.47 22.26 12.38
C GLY A 56 0.04 22.16 12.36
N THR A 57 0.64 23.27 11.97
CA THR A 57 2.09 23.51 11.92
C THR A 57 2.43 24.73 12.74
N ARG A 58 3.71 25.13 12.77
CA ARG A 58 4.10 26.41 13.35
C ARG A 58 3.55 27.62 12.56
N ARG A 59 3.27 27.45 11.27
CA ARG A 59 2.83 28.53 10.37
C ARG A 59 1.31 28.51 10.12
N ARG A 60 0.68 27.34 10.22
CA ARG A 60 -0.70 27.12 9.82
C ARG A 60 -1.50 26.38 10.90
N THR A 61 -2.69 26.84 11.17
CA THR A 61 -3.66 26.03 11.90
C THR A 61 -4.20 24.89 11.03
N ALA A 62 -4.81 23.86 11.62
CA ALA A 62 -5.46 22.77 10.88
C ALA A 62 -6.47 23.30 9.84
N ARG A 63 -7.24 24.33 10.22
CA ARG A 63 -8.20 24.98 9.34
C ARG A 63 -7.51 25.67 8.14
N GLN A 64 -6.40 26.37 8.37
CA GLN A 64 -5.66 27.05 7.29
C GLN A 64 -5.03 26.06 6.32
N ILE A 65 -4.56 24.89 6.78
CA ILE A 65 -4.06 23.83 5.91
C ILE A 65 -5.14 23.41 4.90
N ALA A 66 -6.36 23.18 5.36
CA ALA A 66 -7.47 22.83 4.50
C ALA A 66 -7.89 24.00 3.59
N GLU A 67 -8.16 25.18 4.18
CA GLU A 67 -8.69 26.34 3.45
C GLU A 67 -7.72 26.86 2.37
N GLU A 68 -6.41 26.84 2.58
CA GLU A 68 -5.44 27.29 1.57
C GLU A 68 -5.47 26.42 0.30
N ILE A 69 -5.63 25.11 0.45
CA ILE A 69 -5.73 24.17 -0.67
C ILE A 69 -7.13 24.24 -1.31
N GLU A 70 -8.17 24.26 -0.51
CA GLU A 70 -9.57 24.35 -1.00
C GLU A 70 -9.83 25.68 -1.74
N ALA A 71 -9.23 26.79 -1.28
CA ALA A 71 -9.39 28.10 -1.92
C ALA A 71 -8.88 28.15 -3.36
N VAL A 72 -7.96 27.29 -3.73
CA VAL A 72 -7.48 27.15 -5.13
C VAL A 72 -8.14 25.96 -5.86
N GLY A 73 -9.19 25.38 -5.28
CA GLY A 73 -9.92 24.25 -5.87
C GLY A 73 -9.13 22.93 -5.85
N GLY A 74 -8.13 22.84 -4.96
CA GLY A 74 -7.31 21.66 -4.77
C GLY A 74 -7.87 20.69 -3.74
N ASP A 75 -7.25 19.55 -3.65
CA ASP A 75 -7.43 18.57 -2.58
C ASP A 75 -6.07 18.10 -2.04
N ILE A 76 -6.02 17.73 -0.76
CA ILE A 76 -4.83 17.20 -0.09
C ILE A 76 -5.23 16.01 0.78
N ASN A 77 -4.41 14.97 0.78
CA ASN A 77 -4.66 13.77 1.56
C ASN A 77 -3.34 13.06 1.91
N ALA A 78 -3.42 12.02 2.73
CA ALA A 78 -2.30 11.13 3.03
C ALA A 78 -2.77 9.67 3.12
N ALA A 79 -1.82 8.76 3.10
CA ALA A 79 -2.06 7.32 3.27
C ALA A 79 -0.82 6.63 3.82
N THR A 80 -1.01 5.81 4.84
CA THR A 80 0.02 4.95 5.43
C THR A 80 -0.14 3.53 4.92
N SER A 81 0.97 2.93 4.52
CA SER A 81 1.07 1.51 4.18
C SER A 81 2.07 0.80 5.09
N ALA A 82 2.27 -0.49 4.85
CA ALA A 82 3.26 -1.24 5.60
C ALA A 82 4.70 -0.70 5.40
N GLU A 83 5.05 -0.27 4.18
CA GLU A 83 6.42 0.08 3.82
C GLU A 83 6.65 1.56 3.45
N ASN A 84 5.59 2.35 3.32
CA ASN A 84 5.72 3.77 3.03
C ASN A 84 4.52 4.57 3.53
N THR A 85 4.76 5.86 3.76
CA THR A 85 3.72 6.85 4.05
C THR A 85 3.76 7.92 2.95
N ALA A 86 2.60 8.26 2.40
CA ALA A 86 2.44 9.20 1.30
C ALA A 86 1.59 10.40 1.73
N TYR A 87 2.00 11.60 1.32
CA TYR A 87 1.26 12.85 1.49
C TYR A 87 1.15 13.49 0.12
N TYR A 88 -0.05 13.74 -0.38
CA TYR A 88 -0.23 14.17 -1.75
C TYR A 88 -1.34 15.20 -1.90
N ALA A 89 -1.22 16.01 -2.95
CA ALA A 89 -2.20 17.02 -3.30
C ALA A 89 -2.46 17.02 -4.82
N ARG A 90 -3.64 17.52 -5.19
CA ARG A 90 -3.99 17.83 -6.56
C ARG A 90 -4.47 19.27 -6.65
N VAL A 91 -3.90 20.02 -7.58
CA VAL A 91 -4.15 21.46 -7.75
C VAL A 91 -4.11 21.86 -9.22
N LEU A 92 -4.45 23.11 -9.53
CA LEU A 92 -4.14 23.70 -10.83
C LEU A 92 -2.64 23.95 -10.98
N LYS A 93 -2.14 24.00 -12.21
CA LYS A 93 -0.70 24.18 -12.51
C LYS A 93 -0.09 25.42 -11.85
N ALA A 94 -0.86 26.50 -11.70
CA ALA A 94 -0.40 27.75 -11.07
C ALA A 94 -0.15 27.59 -9.57
N ASP A 95 -0.79 26.62 -8.93
CA ASP A 95 -0.83 26.43 -7.49
C ASP A 95 0.12 25.29 -7.01
N VAL A 96 0.91 24.72 -7.91
CA VAL A 96 1.95 23.74 -7.57
C VAL A 96 2.91 24.24 -6.49
N PRO A 97 3.40 25.51 -6.51
CA PRO A 97 4.25 26.03 -5.44
C PRO A 97 3.56 26.10 -4.09
N LEU A 98 2.25 26.39 -4.05
CA LEU A 98 1.46 26.39 -2.82
C LEU A 98 1.34 24.97 -2.26
N ALA A 99 0.99 24.00 -3.08
CA ALA A 99 0.86 22.61 -2.65
C ALA A 99 2.20 22.06 -2.11
N LEU A 100 3.33 22.37 -2.76
CA LEU A 100 4.67 22.02 -2.26
C LEU A 100 4.98 22.71 -0.94
N ASP A 101 4.54 23.95 -0.73
CA ASP A 101 4.73 24.68 0.53
C ASP A 101 3.94 24.05 1.68
N VAL A 102 2.68 23.69 1.42
CA VAL A 102 1.84 23.03 2.43
C VAL A 102 2.39 21.65 2.77
N LEU A 103 2.74 20.83 1.77
CA LEU A 103 3.32 19.50 1.99
C LEU A 103 4.64 19.55 2.77
N ALA A 104 5.51 20.50 2.43
CA ALA A 104 6.76 20.69 3.17
C ALA A 104 6.50 21.12 4.62
N ASP A 105 5.56 22.03 4.85
CA ASP A 105 5.23 22.59 6.14
C ASP A 105 4.67 21.51 7.11
N ILE A 106 3.69 20.73 6.65
CA ILE A 106 3.07 19.69 7.48
C ILE A 106 4.05 18.56 7.87
N LEU A 107 5.11 18.37 7.07
CA LEU A 107 6.11 17.33 7.32
C LEU A 107 7.31 17.84 8.12
N SER A 108 7.72 19.10 7.95
CA SER A 108 8.92 19.65 8.59
C SER A 108 8.65 20.32 9.93
N GLU A 109 7.48 20.93 10.10
CA GLU A 109 7.18 21.81 11.24
C GLU A 109 5.83 21.51 11.91
N PRO A 110 5.43 20.20 12.08
CA PRO A 110 4.17 19.86 12.73
C PRO A 110 4.13 20.41 14.16
N ALA A 111 2.98 20.97 14.55
CA ALA A 111 2.80 21.59 15.86
C ALA A 111 2.72 20.54 17.00
N PHE A 112 2.09 19.41 16.75
CA PHE A 112 1.79 18.36 17.72
C PHE A 112 1.14 18.91 18.99
N ASP A 113 0.12 19.76 18.79
CA ASP A 113 -0.66 20.32 19.88
C ASP A 113 -1.22 19.22 20.77
N ARG A 114 -1.14 19.42 22.10
CA ARG A 114 -1.55 18.41 23.07
C ARG A 114 -3.04 18.06 23.00
N ASP A 115 -3.89 19.04 22.75
CA ASP A 115 -5.33 18.80 22.70
C ASP A 115 -5.71 18.08 21.41
N GLU A 116 -5.03 18.40 20.29
CA GLU A 116 -5.16 17.66 19.04
C GLU A 116 -4.67 16.22 19.17
N LEU A 117 -3.53 15.99 19.84
CA LEU A 117 -3.04 14.64 20.14
C LEU A 117 -4.09 13.80 20.88
N LEU A 118 -4.70 14.36 21.92
CA LEU A 118 -5.72 13.66 22.69
C LEU A 118 -7.00 13.38 21.88
N ARG A 119 -7.37 14.30 20.97
CA ARG A 119 -8.51 14.10 20.06
C ARG A 119 -8.23 12.98 19.09
N GLU A 120 -7.07 12.99 18.43
CA GLU A 120 -6.71 11.98 17.44
C GLU A 120 -6.48 10.61 18.07
N GLN A 121 -5.94 10.52 19.28
CA GLN A 121 -5.92 9.25 20.01
C GLN A 121 -7.31 8.63 20.11
N ASN A 122 -8.34 9.43 20.41
CA ASN A 122 -9.71 8.94 20.51
C ASN A 122 -10.30 8.56 19.14
N VAL A 123 -9.99 9.33 18.08
CA VAL A 123 -10.42 9.03 16.71
C VAL A 123 -9.86 7.68 16.27
N ILE A 124 -8.55 7.46 16.40
CA ILE A 124 -7.93 6.20 15.99
C ILE A 124 -8.39 5.01 16.83
N ILE A 125 -8.68 5.22 18.14
CA ILE A 125 -9.28 4.16 18.96
C ILE A 125 -10.69 3.79 18.47
N GLN A 126 -11.46 4.75 17.95
CA GLN A 126 -12.75 4.47 17.32
C GLN A 126 -12.58 3.72 16.00
N GLU A 127 -11.55 4.03 15.20
CA GLU A 127 -11.21 3.30 13.97
C GLU A 127 -10.81 1.85 14.26
N ILE A 128 -10.00 1.62 15.31
CA ILE A 128 -9.68 0.26 15.79
C ILE A 128 -10.97 -0.50 16.16
N GLY A 129 -11.91 0.18 16.83
CA GLY A 129 -13.22 -0.39 17.16
C GLY A 129 -14.05 -0.71 15.90
N ALA A 130 -14.07 0.20 14.93
CA ALA A 130 -14.80 0.01 13.68
C ALA A 130 -14.27 -1.20 12.87
N VAL A 131 -12.94 -1.38 12.80
CA VAL A 131 -12.35 -2.59 12.18
C VAL A 131 -12.76 -3.85 12.94
N ALA A 132 -12.74 -3.82 14.28
CA ALA A 132 -13.15 -4.98 15.10
C ALA A 132 -14.64 -5.34 14.90
N ASP A 133 -15.48 -4.36 14.58
CA ASP A 133 -16.92 -4.53 14.32
C ASP A 133 -17.23 -4.87 12.85
N THR A 134 -16.23 -4.84 11.96
CA THR A 134 -16.38 -5.11 10.52
C THR A 134 -15.67 -6.42 10.16
N PRO A 135 -16.39 -7.54 10.02
CA PRO A 135 -15.76 -8.84 9.74
C PRO A 135 -14.88 -8.85 8.48
N ASP A 136 -15.27 -8.10 7.46
CA ASP A 136 -14.55 -8.00 6.18
C ASP A 136 -13.17 -7.34 6.34
N ASP A 137 -13.01 -6.41 7.29
CA ASP A 137 -11.73 -5.78 7.61
C ASP A 137 -10.95 -6.63 8.62
N LEU A 138 -11.62 -7.10 9.68
CA LEU A 138 -11.01 -7.87 10.75
C LEU A 138 -10.37 -9.17 10.26
N VAL A 139 -10.95 -9.82 9.25
CA VAL A 139 -10.38 -11.06 8.67
C VAL A 139 -8.99 -10.81 8.07
N PHE A 140 -8.75 -9.65 7.46
CA PHE A 140 -7.44 -9.30 6.92
C PHE A 140 -6.43 -8.96 8.01
N GLU A 141 -6.84 -8.28 9.08
CA GLU A 141 -5.98 -8.04 10.25
C GLU A 141 -5.50 -9.37 10.85
N HIS A 142 -6.40 -10.32 11.09
CA HIS A 142 -6.04 -11.64 11.59
C HIS A 142 -5.23 -12.46 10.60
N LEU A 143 -5.53 -12.36 9.30
CA LEU A 143 -4.72 -13.03 8.28
C LEU A 143 -3.28 -12.52 8.29
N GLN A 144 -3.11 -11.20 8.37
CA GLN A 144 -1.79 -10.57 8.42
C GLN A 144 -1.00 -11.01 9.66
N GLU A 145 -1.65 -11.02 10.83
CA GLU A 145 -1.06 -11.47 12.09
C GLU A 145 -0.59 -12.93 12.05
N ILE A 146 -1.43 -13.85 11.51
CA ILE A 146 -1.10 -15.26 11.40
C ILE A 146 -0.06 -15.51 10.29
N ALA A 147 -0.10 -14.75 9.20
CA ALA A 147 0.85 -14.86 8.12
C ALA A 147 2.26 -14.42 8.51
N PHE A 148 2.36 -13.40 9.38
CA PHE A 148 3.63 -12.81 9.84
C PHE A 148 3.70 -12.76 11.37
N PRO A 149 3.68 -13.91 12.07
CA PRO A 149 3.62 -13.96 13.53
C PRO A 149 4.87 -13.33 14.15
N ASP A 150 4.65 -12.48 15.17
CA ASP A 150 5.69 -11.78 15.92
C ASP A 150 6.61 -10.85 15.09
N GLN A 151 6.23 -10.55 13.85
CA GLN A 151 6.95 -9.66 12.94
C GLN A 151 6.25 -8.31 12.80
N PRO A 152 6.96 -7.24 12.41
CA PRO A 152 6.34 -5.94 12.16
C PRO A 152 5.21 -5.99 11.12
N LEU A 153 5.39 -6.73 10.02
CA LEU A 153 4.36 -6.90 8.98
C LEU A 153 3.07 -7.57 9.47
N GLY A 154 3.12 -8.34 10.55
CA GLY A 154 1.94 -8.99 11.12
C GLY A 154 1.14 -8.10 12.06
N ARG A 155 1.58 -6.87 12.34
CA ARG A 155 0.88 -5.95 13.23
C ARG A 155 -0.07 -5.05 12.46
N SER A 156 -1.22 -4.74 13.08
CA SER A 156 -2.15 -3.76 12.51
C SER A 156 -1.48 -2.40 12.30
N ILE A 157 -1.76 -1.77 11.17
CA ILE A 157 -1.31 -0.40 10.86
C ILE A 157 -1.91 0.61 11.87
N LEU A 158 -3.10 0.36 12.38
CA LEU A 158 -3.76 1.21 13.36
C LEU A 158 -3.09 1.16 14.74
N GLY A 159 -2.26 0.17 14.99
CA GLY A 159 -1.70 -0.08 16.30
C GLY A 159 -2.70 -0.71 17.26
N THR A 160 -2.51 -0.45 18.55
CA THR A 160 -3.40 -0.88 19.63
C THR A 160 -3.86 0.32 20.46
N ALA A 161 -5.01 0.22 21.13
CA ALA A 161 -5.46 1.27 22.04
C ALA A 161 -4.40 1.63 23.12
N LYS A 162 -3.55 0.68 23.51
CA LYS A 162 -2.46 0.90 24.45
C LYS A 162 -1.33 1.72 23.83
N THR A 163 -0.88 1.37 22.63
CA THR A 163 0.22 2.09 21.96
C THR A 163 -0.25 3.49 21.56
N VAL A 164 -1.42 3.62 20.95
CA VAL A 164 -2.02 4.90 20.53
C VAL A 164 -2.12 5.88 21.72
N ARG A 165 -2.61 5.44 22.88
CA ARG A 165 -2.67 6.29 24.08
C ARG A 165 -1.31 6.68 24.66
N SER A 166 -0.23 6.02 24.24
CA SER A 166 1.11 6.32 24.71
C SER A 166 1.85 7.34 23.84
N PHE A 167 1.26 7.76 22.70
CA PHE A 167 1.91 8.69 21.80
C PHE A 167 1.81 10.13 22.33
N ASP A 168 2.96 10.77 22.37
CA ASP A 168 3.11 12.17 22.73
C ASP A 168 4.02 12.89 21.71
N ASP A 169 4.17 14.20 21.85
CA ASP A 169 5.01 15.02 20.97
C ASP A 169 6.45 14.47 20.88
N ALA A 170 7.01 14.02 21.98
CA ALA A 170 8.40 13.53 22.00
C ALA A 170 8.57 12.26 21.18
N LYS A 171 7.65 11.30 21.28
CA LYS A 171 7.66 10.07 20.49
C LYS A 171 7.47 10.34 19.00
N LEU A 172 6.55 11.23 18.65
CA LEU A 172 6.30 11.59 17.26
C LEU A 172 7.52 12.26 16.63
N ARG A 173 8.15 13.19 17.33
CA ARG A 173 9.41 13.84 16.85
C ARG A 173 10.57 12.86 16.76
N ASP A 174 10.69 11.93 17.69
CA ASP A 174 11.74 10.90 17.63
C ASP A 174 11.53 10.00 16.40
N TYR A 175 10.29 9.60 16.11
CA TYR A 175 9.97 8.81 14.93
C TYR A 175 10.28 9.58 13.64
N LEU A 176 9.83 10.84 13.52
CA LEU A 176 10.16 11.71 12.38
C LEU A 176 11.68 11.84 12.19
N ALA A 177 12.42 12.10 13.26
CA ALA A 177 13.87 12.24 13.20
C ALA A 177 14.61 10.97 12.75
N ARG A 178 14.04 9.79 13.01
CA ARG A 178 14.61 8.50 12.60
C ARG A 178 14.28 8.11 11.16
N HIS A 179 13.08 8.43 10.70
CA HIS A 179 12.53 7.87 9.46
C HIS A 179 12.33 8.89 8.34
N TYR A 180 12.07 10.17 8.65
CA TYR A 180 11.81 11.19 7.63
C TYR A 180 13.12 11.87 7.21
N ARG A 181 13.98 11.12 6.53
CA ARG A 181 15.31 11.54 6.11
C ARG A 181 15.40 11.76 4.61
N ALA A 182 16.22 12.68 4.20
CA ALA A 182 16.30 13.09 2.80
C ALA A 182 16.47 11.94 1.79
N PRO A 183 17.36 10.94 2.00
CA PRO A 183 17.50 9.82 1.05
C PRO A 183 16.28 8.89 0.99
N ASP A 184 15.44 8.90 2.03
CA ASP A 184 14.23 8.06 2.12
C ASP A 184 12.98 8.77 1.57
N ILE A 185 13.16 10.00 1.07
CA ILE A 185 12.06 10.82 0.53
C ILE A 185 12.09 10.83 -0.99
N VAL A 186 10.95 10.53 -1.59
CA VAL A 186 10.66 10.73 -3.00
C VAL A 186 9.56 11.77 -3.14
N VAL A 187 9.85 12.84 -3.86
CA VAL A 187 8.84 13.80 -4.29
C VAL A 187 8.46 13.48 -5.74
N ALA A 188 7.21 13.12 -5.95
CA ALA A 188 6.69 12.81 -7.27
C ALA A 188 5.68 13.86 -7.72
N ALA A 189 5.73 14.28 -9.00
CA ALA A 189 4.74 15.16 -9.58
C ALA A 189 4.39 14.74 -11.01
N ALA A 190 3.12 14.84 -11.39
CA ALA A 190 2.66 14.54 -12.74
C ALA A 190 1.54 15.50 -13.15
N GLY A 191 1.42 15.74 -14.45
CA GLY A 191 0.44 16.70 -14.98
C GLY A 191 1.10 17.91 -15.62
N ALA A 192 0.49 19.06 -15.46
CA ALA A 192 1.01 20.33 -15.99
C ALA A 192 2.16 20.87 -15.11
N VAL A 193 3.29 20.17 -15.09
CA VAL A 193 4.46 20.47 -14.26
C VAL A 193 5.71 20.70 -15.11
N ASP A 194 6.59 21.57 -14.63
CA ASP A 194 7.97 21.73 -15.12
C ASP A 194 8.93 21.09 -14.11
N HIS A 195 9.76 20.17 -14.57
CA HIS A 195 10.67 19.42 -13.70
C HIS A 195 11.66 20.30 -12.95
N ALA A 196 12.26 21.26 -13.64
CA ALA A 196 13.27 22.13 -13.04
C ALA A 196 12.66 23.04 -11.97
N ALA A 197 11.46 23.55 -12.23
CA ALA A 197 10.72 24.37 -11.26
C ALA A 197 10.33 23.54 -10.02
N VAL A 198 9.81 22.31 -10.20
CA VAL A 198 9.49 21.41 -9.09
C VAL A 198 10.74 21.10 -8.28
N ALA A 199 11.84 20.70 -8.93
CA ALA A 199 13.09 20.38 -8.24
C ALA A 199 13.64 21.57 -7.44
N ALA A 200 13.60 22.78 -7.99
CA ALA A 200 14.04 23.99 -7.31
C ALA A 200 13.17 24.33 -6.08
N GLU A 201 11.84 24.18 -6.19
CA GLU A 201 10.93 24.40 -5.06
C GLU A 201 11.13 23.32 -3.96
N VAL A 202 11.34 22.08 -4.34
CA VAL A 202 11.64 20.99 -3.39
C VAL A 202 12.98 21.27 -2.68
N GLU A 203 14.04 21.62 -3.40
CA GLU A 203 15.35 21.90 -2.78
C GLU A 203 15.24 23.06 -1.77
N LYS A 204 14.44 24.08 -2.06
CA LYS A 204 14.21 25.23 -1.19
C LYS A 204 13.37 24.86 0.05
N ARG A 205 12.25 24.15 -0.13
CA ARG A 205 11.24 23.95 0.92
C ARG A 205 11.55 22.77 1.82
N PHE A 206 12.23 21.75 1.30
CA PHE A 206 12.61 20.54 2.03
C PHE A 206 14.06 20.58 2.54
N ALA A 207 14.68 21.74 2.63
CA ALA A 207 16.06 21.90 3.08
C ALA A 207 16.32 21.46 4.54
N SER A 208 15.28 21.36 5.36
CA SER A 208 15.37 20.84 6.75
C SER A 208 15.57 19.34 6.82
N PHE A 209 15.17 18.59 5.78
CA PHE A 209 15.37 17.16 5.73
C PHE A 209 16.81 16.82 5.39
N THR A 210 17.49 16.15 6.30
CA THR A 210 18.92 15.81 6.21
C THR A 210 19.19 14.42 6.81
N GLY A 211 20.44 13.99 6.76
CA GLY A 211 20.89 12.77 7.40
C GLY A 211 21.05 11.59 6.43
N PRO A 212 21.64 10.49 6.89
CA PRO A 212 21.77 9.26 6.11
C PRO A 212 20.42 8.57 5.98
N ALA A 213 20.30 7.66 5.02
CA ALA A 213 19.13 6.78 4.88
C ALA A 213 18.82 6.02 6.18
N SER A 214 17.55 5.73 6.40
CA SER A 214 17.08 4.89 7.50
C SER A 214 17.67 3.47 7.39
N PRO A 215 17.86 2.75 8.48
CA PRO A 215 18.20 1.33 8.43
C PRO A 215 17.12 0.55 7.68
N ALA A 216 17.53 -0.43 6.88
CA ALA A 216 16.57 -1.33 6.23
C ALA A 216 15.74 -2.09 7.29
N PRO A 217 14.45 -2.33 7.05
CA PRO A 217 13.61 -3.12 7.96
C PRO A 217 14.11 -4.57 8.05
N GLU A 218 13.75 -5.25 9.14
CA GLU A 218 14.07 -6.68 9.28
C GLU A 218 13.37 -7.49 8.18
N PRO A 219 14.07 -8.46 7.54
CA PRO A 219 13.49 -9.29 6.51
C PRO A 219 12.29 -10.10 7.03
N ALA A 220 11.18 -10.05 6.31
CA ALA A 220 10.00 -10.85 6.61
C ALA A 220 10.01 -12.18 5.85
N SER A 221 9.24 -13.16 6.30
CA SER A 221 9.13 -14.46 5.65
C SER A 221 7.72 -15.01 5.68
N PHE A 222 7.14 -15.24 4.51
CA PHE A 222 5.84 -15.89 4.33
C PHE A 222 5.72 -16.64 2.99
N GLY A 223 4.61 -17.36 2.79
CA GLY A 223 4.23 -17.99 1.54
C GLY A 223 2.74 -18.19 1.37
N GLY A 224 2.22 -18.10 0.17
CA GLY A 224 0.86 -18.49 -0.22
C GLY A 224 0.26 -17.69 -1.39
N GLY A 225 -0.64 -18.18 -2.09
CA GLY A 225 -1.35 -18.52 -2.99
C GLY A 225 -2.27 -18.25 -4.10
N MET A 226 -3.17 -17.98 -4.82
CA MET A 226 -3.84 -17.81 -6.17
C MET A 226 -5.36 -18.16 -6.21
N SER A 227 -6.20 -17.75 -7.12
CA SER A 227 -6.57 -16.88 -8.20
C SER A 227 -8.02 -17.13 -8.76
N SER A 228 -8.51 -16.34 -9.62
CA SER A 228 -9.71 -15.93 -10.34
C SER A 228 -10.71 -16.93 -11.02
N ARG A 229 -10.46 -18.20 -11.24
CA ARG A 229 -11.45 -19.24 -11.62
C ARG A 229 -12.56 -19.42 -10.57
N LEU A 230 -12.26 -19.02 -9.37
CA LEU A 230 -13.11 -19.13 -8.19
C LEU A 230 -14.46 -18.43 -8.33
N PHE A 231 -14.50 -17.26 -8.98
CA PHE A 231 -15.74 -16.53 -9.14
C PHE A 231 -16.78 -17.33 -9.96
N GLN A 232 -16.35 -17.97 -11.04
CA GLN A 232 -17.23 -18.79 -11.89
C GLN A 232 -17.67 -20.07 -11.18
N GLU A 233 -16.76 -20.77 -10.51
CA GLU A 233 -17.09 -22.05 -9.88
C GLU A 233 -17.83 -21.89 -8.56
N ALA A 234 -17.43 -20.93 -7.70
CA ALA A 234 -18.01 -20.75 -6.38
C ALA A 234 -19.31 -19.95 -6.39
N ARG A 235 -19.34 -18.81 -7.10
CA ARG A 235 -20.48 -17.90 -7.10
C ARG A 235 -21.49 -18.23 -8.18
N GLU A 236 -21.07 -18.24 -9.46
CA GLU A 236 -22.01 -18.34 -10.58
C GLU A 236 -22.61 -19.74 -10.73
N LYS A 237 -21.83 -20.80 -10.56
CA LYS A 237 -22.30 -22.16 -10.76
C LYS A 237 -22.93 -22.79 -9.52
N ARG A 238 -22.43 -22.47 -8.32
CA ARG A 238 -22.84 -23.16 -7.08
C ARG A 238 -23.53 -22.23 -6.07
N GLY A 239 -23.40 -20.92 -6.20
CA GLY A 239 -24.02 -19.96 -5.29
C GLY A 239 -23.47 -20.01 -3.86
N LEU A 240 -22.26 -20.53 -3.65
CA LEU A 240 -21.66 -20.76 -2.33
C LEU A 240 -21.19 -19.47 -1.62
N CYS A 241 -21.07 -18.36 -2.34
CA CYS A 241 -20.58 -17.12 -1.76
C CYS A 241 -21.20 -15.91 -2.44
N TYR A 242 -21.35 -14.82 -1.67
CA TYR A 242 -21.75 -13.52 -2.21
C TYR A 242 -20.59 -12.83 -2.92
N SER A 243 -19.42 -12.87 -2.33
CA SER A 243 -18.19 -12.29 -2.88
C SER A 243 -17.04 -13.29 -2.79
N ILE A 244 -16.20 -13.33 -3.81
CA ILE A 244 -14.94 -14.07 -3.82
C ILE A 244 -13.97 -13.39 -4.75
N TYR A 245 -12.75 -13.18 -4.29
CA TYR A 245 -11.66 -12.63 -5.09
C TYR A 245 -10.30 -13.07 -4.59
N SER A 246 -9.31 -12.93 -5.43
CA SER A 246 -7.92 -13.13 -5.07
C SER A 246 -7.20 -11.79 -4.98
N PHE A 247 -6.24 -11.71 -4.09
CA PHE A 247 -5.38 -10.55 -3.91
C PHE A 247 -3.92 -10.97 -3.79
N HIS A 248 -3.03 -10.03 -3.99
CA HIS A 248 -1.61 -10.21 -3.70
C HIS A 248 -1.07 -8.98 -2.97
N ALA A 249 -0.20 -9.22 -2.02
CA ALA A 249 0.62 -8.19 -1.39
C ALA A 249 2.08 -8.48 -1.73
N ALA A 250 2.76 -7.51 -2.30
CA ALA A 250 4.18 -7.58 -2.61
C ALA A 250 4.92 -6.56 -1.76
N TYR A 251 5.75 -7.06 -0.86
CA TYR A 251 6.64 -6.27 -0.03
C TYR A 251 8.07 -6.32 -0.60
N SER A 252 8.97 -5.54 -0.05
CA SER A 252 10.35 -5.42 -0.57
C SER A 252 11.13 -6.74 -0.58
N ASP A 253 10.82 -7.66 0.31
CA ASP A 253 11.55 -8.93 0.54
C ASP A 253 10.66 -10.17 0.62
N VAL A 254 9.34 -10.01 0.66
CA VAL A 254 8.37 -11.09 0.80
C VAL A 254 7.10 -10.77 0.01
N GLY A 255 6.35 -11.79 -0.37
CA GLY A 255 5.04 -11.63 -0.98
C GLY A 255 4.01 -12.56 -0.35
N MET A 256 2.79 -12.10 -0.31
CA MET A 256 1.62 -12.88 0.03
C MET A 256 0.65 -12.87 -1.14
N PHE A 257 0.06 -14.01 -1.41
CA PHE A 257 -1.09 -14.12 -2.28
C PHE A 257 -2.20 -14.77 -1.48
N GLY A 258 -3.37 -14.21 -1.53
CA GLY A 258 -4.51 -14.63 -0.74
C GLY A 258 -5.80 -14.70 -1.52
N LEU A 259 -6.78 -15.30 -0.86
CA LEU A 259 -8.15 -15.41 -1.30
C LEU A 259 -9.07 -14.94 -0.19
N TYR A 260 -10.06 -14.18 -0.56
CA TYR A 260 -11.14 -13.77 0.33
C TYR A 260 -12.47 -14.28 -0.21
N ALA A 261 -13.34 -14.75 0.67
CA ALA A 261 -14.74 -15.06 0.32
C ALA A 261 -15.68 -14.77 1.50
N GLY A 262 -16.81 -14.12 1.19
CA GLY A 262 -17.94 -13.97 2.09
C GLY A 262 -19.01 -15.03 1.77
N THR A 263 -19.35 -15.88 2.76
CA THR A 263 -20.23 -17.05 2.59
C THR A 263 -21.08 -17.29 3.82
N ASP A 264 -22.13 -18.07 3.69
CA ASP A 264 -22.92 -18.56 4.82
C ASP A 264 -22.17 -19.67 5.59
N ALA A 265 -22.47 -19.77 6.89
CA ALA A 265 -21.85 -20.78 7.77
C ALA A 265 -22.05 -22.23 7.28
N ALA A 266 -23.18 -22.53 6.66
CA ALA A 266 -23.49 -23.84 6.12
C ALA A 266 -22.57 -24.22 4.92
N ASP A 267 -22.18 -23.24 4.10
CA ASP A 267 -21.46 -23.44 2.84
C ASP A 267 -19.95 -23.34 3.01
N THR A 268 -19.46 -22.87 4.17
CA THR A 268 -18.03 -22.57 4.41
C THR A 268 -17.13 -23.77 4.12
N ALA A 269 -17.50 -24.98 4.57
CA ALA A 269 -16.68 -26.19 4.38
C ALA A 269 -16.65 -26.66 2.91
N GLU A 270 -17.75 -26.51 2.16
CA GLU A 270 -17.80 -26.82 0.74
C GLU A 270 -17.00 -25.79 -0.07
N LEU A 271 -17.16 -24.50 0.24
CA LEU A 271 -16.42 -23.43 -0.38
C LEU A 271 -14.91 -23.58 -0.17
N MET A 272 -14.47 -23.90 1.04
CA MET A 272 -13.06 -24.13 1.35
C MET A 272 -12.48 -25.27 0.49
N ARG A 273 -13.17 -26.40 0.38
CA ARG A 273 -12.74 -27.53 -0.47
C ARG A 273 -12.66 -27.12 -1.94
N LEU A 274 -13.67 -26.42 -2.44
CA LEU A 274 -13.68 -25.92 -3.81
C LEU A 274 -12.49 -24.98 -4.08
N VAL A 275 -12.20 -24.07 -3.16
CA VAL A 275 -11.05 -23.15 -3.26
C VAL A 275 -9.74 -23.92 -3.35
N VAL A 276 -9.55 -24.93 -2.49
CA VAL A 276 -8.35 -25.81 -2.51
C VAL A 276 -8.23 -26.55 -3.84
N ASP A 277 -9.35 -27.10 -4.33
CA ASP A 277 -9.38 -27.81 -5.60
C ASP A 277 -9.03 -26.89 -6.78
N GLU A 278 -9.58 -25.68 -6.80
CA GLU A 278 -9.31 -24.71 -7.88
C GLU A 278 -7.87 -24.14 -7.84
N ILE A 279 -7.28 -23.98 -6.66
CA ILE A 279 -5.85 -23.61 -6.55
C ILE A 279 -4.97 -24.73 -7.16
N ALA A 280 -5.22 -25.99 -6.78
CA ALA A 280 -4.48 -27.11 -7.33
C ALA A 280 -4.69 -27.24 -8.85
N ASN A 281 -5.95 -27.17 -9.30
CA ASN A 281 -6.30 -27.27 -10.72
C ASN A 281 -5.69 -26.13 -11.55
N ALA A 282 -5.70 -24.89 -11.04
CA ALA A 282 -5.15 -23.74 -11.75
C ALA A 282 -3.64 -23.90 -12.01
N SER A 283 -2.89 -24.46 -11.06
CA SER A 283 -1.45 -24.69 -11.23
C SER A 283 -1.12 -25.68 -12.37
N GLU A 284 -2.07 -26.52 -12.77
CA GLU A 284 -1.88 -27.54 -13.82
C GLU A 284 -2.65 -27.24 -15.11
N THR A 285 -3.79 -26.58 -15.01
CA THR A 285 -4.74 -26.49 -16.13
C THR A 285 -4.98 -25.09 -16.65
N ILE A 286 -4.32 -24.05 -16.11
CA ILE A 286 -4.47 -22.70 -16.66
C ILE A 286 -4.17 -22.71 -18.16
N SER A 287 -5.02 -22.05 -18.94
CA SER A 287 -5.05 -22.16 -20.39
C SER A 287 -4.53 -20.88 -21.07
N GLU A 288 -4.14 -21.01 -22.34
CA GLU A 288 -3.72 -19.87 -23.16
C GLU A 288 -4.79 -18.75 -23.24
N PRO A 289 -6.09 -19.04 -23.43
CA PRO A 289 -7.13 -18.00 -23.42
C PRO A 289 -7.23 -17.24 -22.08
N GLU A 290 -6.98 -17.91 -20.95
CA GLU A 290 -6.98 -17.24 -19.63
C GLU A 290 -5.79 -16.32 -19.47
N ILE A 291 -4.60 -16.77 -19.86
CA ILE A 291 -3.39 -15.94 -19.89
C ILE A 291 -3.56 -14.75 -20.82
N ALA A 292 -4.11 -14.96 -22.02
CA ALA A 292 -4.36 -13.88 -22.97
C ALA A 292 -5.32 -12.80 -22.41
N ARG A 293 -6.40 -13.22 -21.71
CA ARG A 293 -7.33 -12.28 -21.05
C ARG A 293 -6.64 -11.52 -19.92
N ALA A 294 -5.86 -12.22 -19.07
CA ALA A 294 -5.13 -11.60 -17.96
C ALA A 294 -4.12 -10.55 -18.48
N LYS A 295 -3.35 -10.88 -19.52
CA LYS A 295 -2.44 -9.93 -20.20
C LYS A 295 -3.18 -8.72 -20.74
N ALA A 296 -4.30 -8.92 -21.41
CA ALA A 296 -5.11 -7.82 -21.96
C ALA A 296 -5.61 -6.89 -20.85
N GLN A 297 -6.12 -7.44 -19.75
CA GLN A 297 -6.57 -6.67 -18.58
C GLN A 297 -5.43 -5.91 -17.90
N MET A 298 -4.28 -6.56 -17.68
CA MET A 298 -3.10 -5.90 -17.09
C MET A 298 -2.58 -4.76 -17.96
N LYS A 299 -2.48 -4.97 -19.28
CA LYS A 299 -2.04 -3.90 -20.19
C LYS A 299 -3.04 -2.75 -20.24
N ALA A 300 -4.34 -3.04 -20.28
CA ALA A 300 -5.36 -2.00 -20.24
C ALA A 300 -5.28 -1.19 -18.93
N GLY A 301 -5.15 -1.85 -17.79
CA GLY A 301 -4.96 -1.19 -16.50
C GLY A 301 -3.71 -0.31 -16.46
N LEU A 302 -2.57 -0.80 -16.95
CA LEU A 302 -1.32 -0.04 -17.04
C LEU A 302 -1.48 1.22 -17.92
N LEU A 303 -2.17 1.11 -19.06
CA LEU A 303 -2.40 2.25 -19.96
C LEU A 303 -3.37 3.27 -19.36
N MET A 304 -4.49 2.82 -18.80
CA MET A 304 -5.48 3.69 -18.17
C MET A 304 -4.91 4.46 -16.98
N ALA A 305 -4.04 3.82 -16.19
CA ALA A 305 -3.37 4.50 -15.06
C ALA A 305 -2.47 5.67 -15.52
N LEU A 306 -1.97 5.66 -16.75
CA LEU A 306 -1.18 6.77 -17.30
C LEU A 306 -2.02 8.00 -17.67
N GLU A 307 -3.32 7.88 -17.77
CA GLU A 307 -4.22 9.00 -18.08
C GLU A 307 -4.56 9.83 -16.83
N SER A 308 -4.32 9.27 -15.64
CA SER A 308 -4.52 9.92 -14.35
C SER A 308 -3.20 10.44 -13.77
N SER A 309 -3.10 11.75 -13.57
CA SER A 309 -1.93 12.34 -12.89
C SER A 309 -1.77 11.83 -11.45
N GLY A 310 -2.86 11.56 -10.73
CA GLY A 310 -2.85 10.99 -9.38
C GLY A 310 -2.28 9.58 -9.34
N GLU A 311 -2.76 8.67 -10.22
CA GLU A 311 -2.21 7.32 -10.34
C GLU A 311 -0.74 7.34 -10.75
N ARG A 312 -0.39 8.28 -11.61
CA ARG A 312 0.97 8.42 -12.14
C ARG A 312 1.98 8.80 -11.08
N ILE A 313 1.69 9.72 -10.17
CA ILE A 313 2.61 10.06 -9.09
C ILE A 313 2.84 8.87 -8.15
N GLY A 314 1.79 8.14 -7.80
CA GLY A 314 1.90 6.94 -6.98
C GLY A 314 2.75 5.85 -7.66
N GLN A 315 2.56 5.63 -8.96
CA GLN A 315 3.38 4.68 -9.72
C GLN A 315 4.86 5.10 -9.75
N LEU A 316 5.15 6.37 -10.06
CA LEU A 316 6.52 6.88 -10.10
C LEU A 316 7.22 6.77 -8.75
N ALA A 317 6.54 7.15 -7.68
CA ALA A 317 7.08 7.07 -6.34
C ALA A 317 7.38 5.62 -5.94
N ARG A 318 6.44 4.69 -6.15
CA ARG A 318 6.68 3.26 -5.90
C ARG A 318 7.84 2.70 -6.72
N HIS A 319 7.98 3.11 -8.00
CA HIS A 319 9.12 2.71 -8.81
C HIS A 319 10.45 3.22 -8.25
N MET A 320 10.47 4.48 -7.80
CA MET A 320 11.68 5.06 -7.18
C MET A 320 12.03 4.37 -5.87
N LEU A 321 11.06 4.09 -5.00
CA LEU A 321 11.28 3.42 -3.72
C LEU A 321 11.73 1.96 -3.92
N ALA A 322 11.10 1.22 -4.84
CA ALA A 322 11.37 -0.20 -5.02
C ALA A 322 12.61 -0.48 -5.90
N TRP A 323 12.90 0.35 -6.90
CA TRP A 323 13.94 0.08 -7.90
C TRP A 323 14.92 1.23 -8.12
N GLY A 324 14.78 2.33 -7.41
CA GLY A 324 15.64 3.52 -7.57
C GLY A 324 15.51 4.21 -8.94
N ARG A 325 14.56 3.81 -9.77
CA ARG A 325 14.33 4.37 -11.11
C ARG A 325 12.88 4.24 -11.56
N PRO A 326 12.38 5.16 -12.40
CA PRO A 326 11.12 4.94 -13.11
C PRO A 326 11.23 3.75 -14.05
N ILE A 327 10.22 2.89 -14.08
CA ILE A 327 10.15 1.79 -15.05
C ILE A 327 9.38 2.27 -16.28
N PRO A 328 9.98 2.22 -17.48
CA PRO A 328 9.28 2.58 -18.70
C PRO A 328 8.08 1.68 -18.97
N LEU A 329 6.99 2.23 -19.52
CA LEU A 329 5.81 1.45 -19.88
C LEU A 329 6.14 0.26 -20.79
N ALA A 330 7.05 0.46 -21.76
CA ALA A 330 7.46 -0.59 -22.67
C ALA A 330 8.08 -1.79 -21.93
N GLU A 331 8.90 -1.54 -20.89
CA GLU A 331 9.48 -2.60 -20.05
C GLU A 331 8.39 -3.34 -19.25
N LEU A 332 7.39 -2.64 -18.73
CA LEU A 332 6.26 -3.26 -18.03
C LEU A 332 5.42 -4.12 -18.98
N VAL A 333 5.13 -3.60 -20.17
CA VAL A 333 4.36 -4.33 -21.20
C VAL A 333 5.14 -5.56 -21.67
N GLU A 334 6.46 -5.44 -21.89
CA GLU A 334 7.30 -6.58 -22.24
C GLU A 334 7.26 -7.68 -21.17
N LYS A 335 7.36 -7.32 -19.89
CA LYS A 335 7.25 -8.28 -18.78
C LYS A 335 5.89 -8.97 -18.75
N VAL A 336 4.78 -8.24 -19.02
CA VAL A 336 3.44 -8.83 -19.11
C VAL A 336 3.37 -9.79 -20.31
N GLU A 337 3.88 -9.40 -21.47
CA GLU A 337 3.87 -10.25 -22.67
C GLU A 337 4.76 -11.49 -22.55
N ALA A 338 5.82 -11.42 -21.78
CA ALA A 338 6.71 -12.56 -21.52
C ALA A 338 6.07 -13.68 -20.67
N VAL A 339 4.94 -13.42 -19.98
CA VAL A 339 4.24 -14.45 -19.21
C VAL A 339 3.68 -15.51 -20.17
N THR A 340 3.94 -16.78 -19.90
CA THR A 340 3.43 -17.93 -20.64
C THR A 340 2.59 -18.83 -19.75
N VAL A 341 1.85 -19.74 -20.35
CA VAL A 341 1.13 -20.81 -19.59
C VAL A 341 2.10 -21.58 -18.72
N GLU A 342 3.27 -21.94 -19.25
CA GLU A 342 4.33 -22.64 -18.53
C GLU A 342 4.80 -21.85 -17.31
N SER A 343 5.14 -20.56 -17.48
CA SER A 343 5.63 -19.74 -16.36
C SER A 343 4.56 -19.51 -15.29
N ALA A 344 3.29 -19.36 -15.69
CA ALA A 344 2.17 -19.23 -14.76
C ALA A 344 1.93 -20.51 -13.95
N ARG A 345 1.95 -21.67 -14.62
CA ARG A 345 1.85 -22.97 -13.94
C ARG A 345 3.04 -23.23 -13.01
N ALA A 346 4.25 -22.92 -13.46
CA ALA A 346 5.45 -23.02 -12.62
C ALA A 346 5.37 -22.16 -11.36
N ALA A 347 4.87 -20.92 -11.49
CA ALA A 347 4.64 -20.03 -10.34
C ALA A 347 3.60 -20.63 -9.37
N GLY A 348 2.49 -21.15 -9.87
CA GLY A 348 1.47 -21.82 -9.07
C GLY A 348 2.02 -23.01 -8.29
N ARG A 349 2.74 -23.92 -8.96
CA ARG A 349 3.42 -25.04 -8.31
C ARG A 349 4.45 -24.60 -7.27
N ALA A 350 5.24 -23.58 -7.57
CA ALA A 350 6.24 -23.05 -6.63
C ALA A 350 5.59 -22.46 -5.36
N LEU A 351 4.44 -21.83 -5.48
CA LEU A 351 3.68 -21.32 -4.34
C LEU A 351 3.18 -22.48 -3.46
N ILE A 352 2.55 -23.49 -4.07
CA ILE A 352 2.03 -24.68 -3.38
C ILE A 352 3.17 -25.45 -2.70
N ALA A 353 4.29 -25.66 -3.39
CA ALA A 353 5.44 -26.43 -2.89
C ALA A 353 6.11 -25.80 -1.66
N ARG A 354 5.94 -24.48 -1.42
CA ARG A 354 6.44 -23.84 -0.21
C ARG A 354 5.74 -24.31 1.06
N GLY A 355 4.53 -24.87 0.95
CA GLY A 355 3.79 -25.52 2.04
C GLY A 355 3.38 -24.61 3.20
N LYS A 356 3.66 -23.29 3.11
CA LYS A 356 3.29 -22.32 4.14
C LYS A 356 1.94 -21.71 3.79
N MET A 357 0.97 -21.86 4.67
CA MET A 357 -0.39 -21.38 4.49
C MET A 357 -0.91 -20.76 5.79
N ALA A 358 -1.66 -19.67 5.65
CA ALA A 358 -2.47 -19.09 6.72
C ALA A 358 -3.94 -19.13 6.31
N THR A 359 -4.82 -19.45 7.24
CA THR A 359 -6.26 -19.46 7.02
C THR A 359 -6.96 -18.84 8.21
N VAL A 360 -7.86 -17.91 7.95
CA VAL A 360 -8.72 -17.26 8.94
C VAL A 360 -10.16 -17.41 8.50
N VAL A 361 -11.01 -17.77 9.43
CA VAL A 361 -12.47 -17.79 9.24
C VAL A 361 -13.10 -17.05 10.41
N LEU A 362 -13.89 -16.03 10.10
CA LEU A 362 -14.68 -15.29 11.08
C LEU A 362 -16.14 -15.70 10.97
N GLY A 363 -16.75 -16.06 12.09
CA GLY A 363 -18.16 -16.47 12.16
C GLY A 363 -18.34 -17.91 12.59
N LEU A 364 -19.57 -18.41 12.46
CA LEU A 364 -19.98 -19.75 12.85
C LEU A 364 -19.79 -20.70 11.64
N GLY A 365 -18.64 -21.34 11.55
CA GLY A 365 -18.40 -22.37 10.54
C GLY A 365 -18.20 -23.74 11.18
N SER A 366 -18.60 -24.82 10.50
CA SER A 366 -18.36 -26.21 10.92
C SER A 366 -17.71 -27.02 9.80
N GLY A 367 -16.98 -28.07 10.17
CA GLY A 367 -16.32 -28.95 9.19
C GLY A 367 -15.12 -28.31 8.47
N LEU A 368 -14.49 -27.30 9.09
CA LEU A 368 -13.35 -26.58 8.53
C LEU A 368 -12.07 -27.41 8.64
N GLU A 369 -11.29 -27.46 7.56
CA GLU A 369 -9.97 -28.05 7.58
C GLU A 369 -8.95 -27.03 8.13
N SER A 370 -7.96 -27.52 8.89
CA SER A 370 -6.86 -26.66 9.36
C SER A 370 -5.96 -26.23 8.20
N ALA A 371 -5.28 -25.09 8.34
CA ALA A 371 -4.31 -24.62 7.36
C ALA A 371 -3.24 -25.67 7.03
N ALA A 372 -2.82 -26.47 8.03
CA ALA A 372 -1.88 -27.58 7.83
C ALA A 372 -2.46 -28.71 6.97
N ALA A 373 -3.71 -29.10 7.18
CA ALA A 373 -4.37 -30.13 6.38
C ALA A 373 -4.60 -29.67 4.93
N ILE A 374 -4.95 -28.41 4.74
CA ILE A 374 -5.09 -27.79 3.40
C ILE A 374 -3.72 -27.78 2.69
N ALA A 375 -2.66 -27.32 3.37
CA ALA A 375 -1.31 -27.28 2.81
C ALA A 375 -0.82 -28.69 2.40
N GLU A 376 -1.07 -29.71 3.23
CA GLU A 376 -0.75 -31.11 2.91
C GLU A 376 -1.53 -31.61 1.68
N THR A 377 -2.82 -31.28 1.58
CA THR A 377 -3.67 -31.65 0.45
C THR A 377 -3.18 -31.01 -0.85
N LEU A 378 -2.84 -29.71 -0.83
CA LEU A 378 -2.29 -29.00 -1.99
C LEU A 378 -0.93 -29.57 -2.41
N THR A 379 -0.03 -29.80 -1.45
CA THR A 379 1.31 -30.37 -1.73
C THR A 379 1.22 -31.75 -2.36
N ARG A 380 0.33 -32.63 -1.87
CA ARG A 380 0.10 -33.94 -2.47
C ARG A 380 -0.43 -33.90 -3.90
N ARG A 381 -1.24 -32.91 -4.23
CA ARG A 381 -1.81 -32.76 -5.59
C ARG A 381 -0.84 -32.13 -6.58
N ALA A 382 0.16 -31.38 -6.11
CA ALA A 382 1.18 -30.76 -6.93
C ALA A 382 2.43 -31.64 -7.16
N ALA A 383 2.51 -32.79 -6.48
CA ALA A 383 3.59 -33.80 -6.63
C ALA A 383 3.22 -34.85 -7.68
#